data_6228fca07078748f06d99870be3a4347
#
_entry.id   6228fca07078748f06d99870be3a4347
#
_cell.length_a   1.000
_cell.length_b   1.000
_cell.length_c   1.000
_cell.angle_alpha   90.00
_cell.angle_beta   90.00
_cell.angle_gamma   90.00
#
_symmetry.space_group_name_H-M   'P 1'
#
loop_
_entity.id
_entity.type
_entity.pdbx_description
1 polymer ?
#
loop_
_entity_poly.entity_id
_entity_poly.type
_entity_poly.pdbx_seq_one_letter_code
_entity_poly.pdbx_strand_id
1 'polypeptide(L)'
;MNPLAILDTLLAIAHVAVVPMDREVVLRDQTILVRGGRVAVVAPAASLAIPPEARVIDGRGLTVLPGLADMHVHVTPEDFPALLANGITTARELNGSADHLQWRSLIVQGAMIGPRLIVSSSLLAGVPQRWRHILVTSDTAAARVVDEVARARYDFVKTYDGLSPETYRAIVSEARKRGLLVTGHIAAPVGLAGVVAARPNSIEHAQMILESVGGHDADSAAAIRAVDLLKGSGIWIVPTLAAYEALNLMRTSDMQERLRRPEMAYVDSSTRAWWMGFRVDTPAPASPRQQRRVMITRFLVQRAWAQGIGILAGTDTPNPLMVPGYSLHDELDALEGAGLTRYQVIASATVKAAEYMGWEQEAGTVTAGKRADLVLVRGNPLEDLAALRRVEGLVLNGRYLSRRDLEAGLRRR
;
A
#
# COMPACT_ATOMS: atom_id res chain seq x y z
N MET A 1 28.55 11.65 5.88
CA MET A 1 28.38 11.92 4.45
C MET A 1 27.43 13.12 4.32
N ASN A 2 27.79 14.11 3.52
CA ASN A 2 27.08 15.38 3.42
C ASN A 2 25.67 15.18 2.84
N PRO A 3 24.57 15.52 3.53
CA PRO A 3 23.20 15.29 3.05
C PRO A 3 22.81 16.14 1.83
N LEU A 4 23.60 17.15 1.48
CA LEU A 4 23.32 18.07 0.36
C LEU A 4 23.84 17.61 -1.01
N ALA A 5 24.47 16.42 -1.11
CA ALA A 5 25.05 15.90 -2.36
C ALA A 5 24.05 15.13 -3.26
N ILE A 6 22.74 15.19 -3.00
CA ILE A 6 21.74 14.37 -3.73
C ILE A 6 21.18 15.08 -4.99
N LEU A 7 21.42 16.37 -5.17
CA LEU A 7 20.63 17.16 -6.13
C LEU A 7 21.19 17.22 -7.56
N ASP A 8 22.35 16.64 -7.88
CA ASP A 8 22.95 16.77 -9.22
C ASP A 8 23.48 15.46 -9.84
N THR A 9 23.06 14.30 -9.34
CA THR A 9 23.45 13.03 -9.95
C THR A 9 22.62 12.75 -11.19
N LEU A 10 23.24 12.80 -12.35
CA LEU A 10 22.68 12.28 -13.58
C LEU A 10 22.84 10.75 -13.57
N LEU A 11 21.72 10.03 -13.64
CA LEU A 11 21.68 8.57 -13.72
C LEU A 11 21.10 8.16 -15.07
N ALA A 12 21.72 7.18 -15.71
CA ALA A 12 21.21 6.54 -16.92
C ALA A 12 20.97 5.06 -16.65
N ILE A 13 19.75 4.57 -16.89
CA ILE A 13 19.43 3.15 -16.93
C ILE A 13 19.33 2.77 -18.39
N ALA A 14 20.35 2.07 -18.91
CA ALA A 14 20.50 1.81 -20.33
C ALA A 14 20.05 0.39 -20.70
N HIS A 15 19.51 0.22 -21.90
CA HIS A 15 19.11 -1.08 -22.45
C HIS A 15 18.10 -1.85 -21.60
N VAL A 16 17.09 -1.17 -21.07
CA VAL A 16 16.10 -1.74 -20.16
C VAL A 16 14.72 -1.85 -20.83
N ALA A 17 13.93 -2.85 -20.46
CA ALA A 17 12.50 -2.84 -20.75
C ALA A 17 11.78 -1.89 -19.78
N VAL A 18 10.73 -1.21 -20.24
CA VAL A 18 9.95 -0.28 -19.41
C VAL A 18 8.47 -0.65 -19.46
N VAL A 19 7.86 -0.83 -18.30
CA VAL A 19 6.41 -0.86 -18.11
C VAL A 19 6.00 0.51 -17.57
N PRO A 20 5.56 1.43 -18.43
CA PRO A 20 5.42 2.84 -18.06
C PRO A 20 4.24 3.12 -17.12
N MET A 21 3.25 2.25 -17.10
CA MET A 21 2.01 2.32 -16.31
C MET A 21 1.04 3.46 -16.70
N ASP A 22 1.34 4.26 -17.71
CA ASP A 22 0.37 5.16 -18.35
C ASP A 22 -0.51 4.41 -19.35
N ARG A 23 -0.07 3.25 -19.79
CA ARG A 23 -0.77 2.30 -20.67
C ARG A 23 -0.22 0.88 -20.49
N GLU A 24 -0.99 -0.12 -20.90
CA GLU A 24 -0.61 -1.53 -20.83
C GLU A 24 0.34 -1.90 -22.00
N VAL A 25 1.64 -1.67 -21.81
CA VAL A 25 2.67 -1.93 -22.83
C VAL A 25 4.03 -2.21 -22.16
N VAL A 26 4.86 -2.98 -22.87
CA VAL A 26 6.29 -3.11 -22.57
C VAL A 26 7.09 -2.42 -23.67
N LEU A 27 7.75 -1.32 -23.34
CA LEU A 27 8.69 -0.64 -24.22
C LEU A 27 10.04 -1.34 -24.09
N ARG A 28 10.51 -2.00 -25.17
CA ARG A 28 11.75 -2.76 -25.16
C ARG A 28 12.94 -1.84 -25.48
N ASP A 29 14.14 -2.21 -24.95
CA ASP A 29 15.42 -1.55 -25.22
C ASP A 29 15.37 -0.02 -25.11
N GLN A 30 14.94 0.46 -23.93
CA GLN A 30 14.90 1.88 -23.62
C GLN A 30 16.14 2.32 -22.82
N THR A 31 16.45 3.60 -22.89
CA THR A 31 17.30 4.28 -21.93
C THR A 31 16.46 5.32 -21.17
N ILE A 32 16.58 5.29 -19.83
CA ILE A 32 15.96 6.26 -18.94
C ILE A 32 17.04 7.15 -18.38
N LEU A 33 16.93 8.48 -18.59
CA LEU A 33 17.76 9.46 -17.88
C LEU A 33 17.00 10.00 -16.67
N VAL A 34 17.66 10.01 -15.52
CA VAL A 34 17.15 10.60 -14.27
C VAL A 34 18.06 11.75 -13.88
N ARG A 35 17.48 12.92 -13.67
CA ARG A 35 18.17 14.15 -13.22
C ARG A 35 17.39 14.80 -12.09
N GLY A 36 18.07 15.19 -11.03
CA GLY A 36 17.44 15.88 -9.89
C GLY A 36 16.27 15.10 -9.26
N GLY A 37 16.34 13.74 -9.23
CA GLY A 37 15.29 12.89 -8.69
C GLY A 37 14.06 12.74 -9.59
N ARG A 38 14.12 13.22 -10.83
CA ARG A 38 13.01 13.10 -11.80
C ARG A 38 13.45 12.37 -13.06
N VAL A 39 12.52 11.68 -13.69
CA VAL A 39 12.69 11.12 -15.02
C VAL A 39 12.83 12.28 -16.01
N ALA A 40 14.00 12.44 -16.61
CA ALA A 40 14.26 13.49 -17.59
C ALA A 40 13.82 13.04 -18.99
N VAL A 41 14.16 11.81 -19.36
CA VAL A 41 13.88 11.24 -20.69
C VAL A 41 13.66 9.74 -20.56
N VAL A 42 12.73 9.20 -21.37
CA VAL A 42 12.60 7.78 -21.70
C VAL A 42 12.60 7.69 -23.22
N ALA A 43 13.57 7.01 -23.81
CA ALA A 43 13.69 6.90 -25.26
C ALA A 43 14.36 5.58 -25.67
N PRO A 44 14.17 5.11 -26.93
CA PRO A 44 14.90 3.96 -27.46
C PRO A 44 16.43 4.13 -27.26
N ALA A 45 17.10 3.10 -26.78
CA ALA A 45 18.52 3.16 -26.46
C ALA A 45 19.40 3.58 -27.65
N ALA A 46 19.03 3.19 -28.86
CA ALA A 46 19.75 3.58 -30.08
C ALA A 46 19.60 5.07 -30.45
N SER A 47 18.59 5.77 -29.89
CA SER A 47 18.32 7.19 -30.23
C SER A 47 18.76 8.18 -29.16
N LEU A 48 19.24 7.71 -28.00
CA LEU A 48 19.59 8.56 -26.86
C LEU A 48 21.07 8.45 -26.52
N ALA A 49 21.84 9.50 -26.78
CA ALA A 49 23.22 9.58 -26.30
C ALA A 49 23.23 9.78 -24.78
N ILE A 50 23.95 8.92 -24.08
CA ILE A 50 24.14 9.04 -22.64
C ILE A 50 25.26 10.06 -22.37
N PRO A 51 24.99 11.11 -21.57
CA PRO A 51 26.02 12.08 -21.20
C PRO A 51 27.18 11.38 -20.46
N PRO A 52 28.45 11.77 -20.75
CA PRO A 52 29.60 11.08 -20.18
C PRO A 52 29.71 11.20 -18.65
N GLU A 53 29.09 12.22 -18.06
CA GLU A 53 29.03 12.43 -16.60
C GLU A 53 27.95 11.55 -15.92
N ALA A 54 27.10 10.87 -16.68
CA ALA A 54 26.03 10.07 -16.10
C ALA A 54 26.59 8.78 -15.49
N ARG A 55 26.11 8.45 -14.30
CA ARG A 55 26.27 7.10 -13.75
C ARG A 55 25.40 6.14 -14.54
N VAL A 56 26.01 5.20 -15.24
CA VAL A 56 25.29 4.23 -16.08
C VAL A 56 25.00 2.95 -15.31
N ILE A 57 23.74 2.52 -15.36
CA ILE A 57 23.28 1.21 -14.90
C ILE A 57 22.92 0.38 -16.13
N ASP A 58 23.51 -0.80 -16.27
CA ASP A 58 23.15 -1.76 -17.31
C ASP A 58 21.80 -2.41 -16.96
N GLY A 59 20.79 -2.14 -17.79
CA GLY A 59 19.42 -2.62 -17.62
C GLY A 59 19.10 -3.87 -18.43
N ARG A 60 20.07 -4.50 -19.11
CA ARG A 60 19.82 -5.70 -19.92
C ARG A 60 19.22 -6.83 -19.11
N GLY A 61 18.11 -7.38 -19.60
CA GLY A 61 17.36 -8.44 -18.91
C GLY A 61 16.52 -7.96 -17.73
N LEU A 62 16.47 -6.65 -17.50
CA LEU A 62 15.64 -6.02 -16.46
C LEU A 62 14.46 -5.29 -17.07
N THR A 63 13.43 -5.14 -16.24
CA THR A 63 12.27 -4.29 -16.51
C THR A 63 12.16 -3.21 -15.44
N VAL A 64 12.00 -1.97 -15.87
CA VAL A 64 11.71 -0.82 -14.99
C VAL A 64 10.21 -0.55 -14.98
N LEU A 65 9.68 -0.31 -13.79
CA LEU A 65 8.34 0.19 -13.58
C LEU A 65 8.36 1.22 -12.43
N PRO A 66 7.26 1.97 -12.19
CA PRO A 66 7.19 2.84 -11.01
C PRO A 66 7.39 2.05 -9.74
N GLY A 67 8.02 2.64 -8.73
CA GLY A 67 8.10 2.05 -7.41
C GLY A 67 6.71 1.77 -6.84
N LEU A 68 6.58 0.64 -6.15
CA LEU A 68 5.31 0.18 -5.61
C LEU A 68 4.88 1.00 -4.39
N ALA A 69 3.57 1.10 -4.18
CA ALA A 69 2.96 1.70 -3.01
C ALA A 69 2.21 0.62 -2.21
N ASP A 70 2.49 0.55 -0.90
CA ASP A 70 1.65 -0.18 0.05
C ASP A 70 0.74 0.82 0.77
N MET A 71 -0.56 0.76 0.47
CA MET A 71 -1.52 1.76 0.91
C MET A 71 -2.18 1.44 2.25
N HIS A 72 -1.68 0.44 2.98
CA HIS A 72 -2.09 0.15 4.34
C HIS A 72 -0.98 -0.59 5.10
N VAL A 73 -0.25 0.13 5.93
CA VAL A 73 0.81 -0.45 6.78
C VAL A 73 0.77 0.10 8.20
N HIS A 74 1.42 -0.64 9.12
CA HIS A 74 1.76 -0.23 10.47
C HIS A 74 3.23 -0.55 10.70
N VAL A 75 4.12 0.37 10.32
CA VAL A 75 5.56 0.10 10.20
C VAL A 75 6.41 1.00 11.06
N THR A 76 7.58 0.49 11.39
CA THR A 76 8.65 1.20 12.09
C THR A 76 9.88 1.34 11.18
N PRO A 77 10.90 2.13 11.53
CA PRO A 77 12.12 2.26 10.73
C PRO A 77 12.84 0.95 10.45
N GLU A 78 12.70 -0.02 11.36
CA GLU A 78 13.25 -1.36 11.20
C GLU A 78 12.65 -2.10 10.00
N ASP A 79 11.45 -1.74 9.56
CA ASP A 79 10.76 -2.34 8.42
C ASP A 79 11.16 -1.73 7.07
N PHE A 80 11.69 -0.50 7.06
CA PHE A 80 12.00 0.22 5.83
C PHE A 80 12.94 -0.53 4.88
N PRO A 81 14.01 -1.22 5.35
CA PRO A 81 14.84 -2.02 4.47
C PRO A 81 14.08 -3.13 3.75
N ALA A 82 13.11 -3.77 4.42
CA ALA A 82 12.30 -4.82 3.82
C ALA A 82 11.29 -4.25 2.81
N LEU A 83 10.69 -3.09 3.09
CA LEU A 83 9.84 -2.40 2.12
C LEU A 83 10.63 -2.08 0.84
N LEU A 84 11.80 -1.44 0.98
CA LEU A 84 12.65 -1.06 -0.16
C LEU A 84 13.17 -2.28 -0.94
N ALA A 85 13.58 -3.35 -0.25
CA ALA A 85 14.06 -4.58 -0.88
C ALA A 85 12.99 -5.30 -1.70
N ASN A 86 11.71 -5.02 -1.41
CA ASN A 86 10.55 -5.52 -2.15
C ASN A 86 9.95 -4.50 -3.14
N GLY A 87 10.69 -3.43 -3.46
CA GLY A 87 10.30 -2.45 -4.48
C GLY A 87 9.29 -1.41 -4.01
N ILE A 88 8.98 -1.34 -2.71
CA ILE A 88 8.02 -0.40 -2.15
C ILE A 88 8.71 0.92 -1.87
N THR A 89 8.34 1.95 -2.62
CA THR A 89 8.87 3.32 -2.50
C THR A 89 7.92 4.28 -1.80
N THR A 90 6.67 3.86 -1.59
CA THR A 90 5.64 4.64 -0.88
C THR A 90 4.91 3.73 0.09
N ALA A 91 4.70 4.19 1.32
CA ALA A 91 3.98 3.46 2.36
C ALA A 91 2.99 4.39 3.07
N ARG A 92 1.72 3.96 3.21
CA ARG A 92 0.68 4.71 3.92
C ARG A 92 0.46 4.09 5.30
N GLU A 93 0.99 4.76 6.32
CA GLU A 93 0.84 4.40 7.74
C GLU A 93 -0.53 4.79 8.26
N LEU A 94 -1.32 3.84 8.75
CA LEU A 94 -2.71 4.05 9.14
C LEU A 94 -2.99 3.96 10.66
N ASN A 95 -1.94 4.09 11.49
CA ASN A 95 -2.07 4.42 12.91
C ASN A 95 -0.90 5.34 13.32
N GLY A 96 -0.79 6.47 12.64
CA GLY A 96 0.32 7.40 12.71
C GLY A 96 0.53 8.02 14.10
N SER A 97 1.78 8.40 14.39
CA SER A 97 2.24 9.07 15.62
C SER A 97 3.17 10.22 15.28
N ALA A 98 3.56 10.97 16.32
CA ALA A 98 4.59 12.00 16.19
C ALA A 98 5.92 11.43 15.65
N ASP A 99 6.28 10.18 16.03
CA ASP A 99 7.48 9.53 15.53
C ASP A 99 7.43 9.31 14.03
N HIS A 100 6.27 8.87 13.48
CA HIS A 100 6.09 8.72 12.02
C HIS A 100 6.24 10.05 11.28
N LEU A 101 5.76 11.16 11.85
CA LEU A 101 5.97 12.50 11.30
C LEU A 101 7.45 12.89 11.32
N GLN A 102 8.16 12.54 12.38
CA GLN A 102 9.62 12.75 12.48
C GLN A 102 10.37 11.90 11.45
N TRP A 103 10.06 10.60 11.32
CA TRP A 103 10.69 9.73 10.32
C TRP A 103 10.42 10.22 8.90
N ARG A 104 9.19 10.63 8.61
CA ARG A 104 8.85 11.28 7.33
C ARG A 104 9.75 12.48 7.06
N SER A 105 9.95 13.34 8.05
CA SER A 105 10.84 14.50 7.92
C SER A 105 12.28 14.11 7.65
N LEU A 106 12.81 13.12 8.38
CA LEU A 106 14.18 12.61 8.19
C LEU A 106 14.38 11.98 6.81
N ILE A 107 13.37 11.26 6.31
CA ILE A 107 13.39 10.68 4.95
C ILE A 107 13.40 11.78 3.89
N VAL A 108 12.56 12.81 4.03
CA VAL A 108 12.51 13.95 3.10
C VAL A 108 13.83 14.72 3.09
N GLN A 109 14.49 14.85 4.25
CA GLN A 109 15.81 15.50 4.37
C GLN A 109 16.97 14.62 3.90
N GLY A 110 16.72 13.35 3.56
CA GLY A 110 17.77 12.38 3.20
C GLY A 110 18.63 11.90 4.38
N ALA A 111 18.24 12.24 5.61
CA ALA A 111 18.92 11.80 6.84
C ALA A 111 18.56 10.34 7.22
N MET A 112 17.46 9.83 6.70
CA MET A 112 17.02 8.44 6.85
C MET A 112 16.67 7.86 5.48
N ILE A 113 17.07 6.61 5.22
CA ILE A 113 16.69 5.87 4.02
C ILE A 113 15.40 5.10 4.33
N GLY A 114 14.34 5.39 3.59
CA GLY A 114 13.04 4.75 3.75
C GLY A 114 12.10 5.09 2.59
N PRO A 115 10.95 4.43 2.49
CA PRO A 115 9.92 4.78 1.53
C PRO A 115 9.36 6.17 1.85
N ARG A 116 8.72 6.81 0.89
CA ARG A 116 7.90 8.00 1.15
C ARG A 116 6.77 7.63 2.10
N LEU A 117 6.76 8.22 3.29
CA LEU A 117 5.71 7.98 4.27
C LEU A 117 4.54 8.95 4.07
N ILE A 118 3.35 8.39 3.97
CA ILE A 118 2.06 9.07 4.09
C ILE A 118 1.52 8.67 5.45
N VAL A 119 1.18 9.63 6.30
CA VAL A 119 0.93 9.37 7.73
C VAL A 119 -0.48 9.81 8.11
N SER A 120 -1.31 8.87 8.56
CA SER A 120 -2.63 9.18 9.13
C SER A 120 -2.52 9.67 10.59
N SER A 121 -3.62 10.22 11.11
CA SER A 121 -3.81 10.35 12.56
C SER A 121 -3.70 8.98 13.26
N SER A 122 -3.61 8.99 14.59
CA SER A 122 -4.00 7.83 15.39
C SER A 122 -5.46 7.44 15.09
N LEU A 123 -5.85 6.20 15.43
CA LEU A 123 -7.21 5.72 15.23
C LEU A 123 -8.21 6.61 15.96
N LEU A 124 -9.22 7.16 15.29
CA LEU A 124 -10.32 7.87 15.92
C LEU A 124 -11.46 6.88 16.17
N ALA A 125 -11.69 6.52 17.42
CA ALA A 125 -12.63 5.49 17.83
C ALA A 125 -13.72 6.03 18.77
N GLY A 126 -14.92 5.46 18.70
CA GLY A 126 -16.03 5.80 19.58
C GLY A 126 -16.03 5.03 20.89
N VAL A 127 -15.24 3.95 20.98
CA VAL A 127 -15.10 3.08 22.17
C VAL A 127 -13.62 2.73 22.38
N PRO A 128 -13.21 2.36 23.63
CA PRO A 128 -11.84 1.95 23.90
C PRO A 128 -11.37 0.83 22.99
N GLN A 129 -10.13 0.92 22.53
CA GLN A 129 -9.49 -0.04 21.63
C GLN A 129 -8.23 -0.64 22.26
N ARG A 130 -7.82 -1.80 21.79
CA ARG A 130 -6.54 -2.43 22.16
C ARG A 130 -5.33 -1.64 21.64
N TRP A 131 -5.48 -1.03 20.46
CA TRP A 131 -4.43 -0.27 19.80
C TRP A 131 -4.44 1.19 20.25
N ARG A 132 -3.37 1.91 19.99
CA ARG A 132 -3.33 3.35 20.25
C ARG A 132 -4.44 4.04 19.47
N HIS A 133 -5.24 4.84 20.19
CA HIS A 133 -6.41 5.52 19.64
C HIS A 133 -6.72 6.81 20.40
N ILE A 134 -7.57 7.60 19.81
CA ILE A 134 -8.17 8.79 20.41
C ILE A 134 -9.68 8.54 20.49
N LEU A 135 -10.26 8.65 21.69
CA LEU A 135 -11.71 8.55 21.86
C LEU A 135 -12.39 9.83 21.36
N VAL A 136 -13.37 9.64 20.47
CA VAL A 136 -14.15 10.72 19.87
C VAL A 136 -15.64 10.37 20.04
N THR A 137 -16.28 10.97 21.04
CA THR A 137 -17.65 10.61 21.46
C THR A 137 -18.66 11.75 21.25
N SER A 138 -18.23 12.86 20.60
CA SER A 138 -19.11 13.98 20.30
C SER A 138 -18.61 14.78 19.09
N ASP A 139 -19.49 15.58 18.49
CA ASP A 139 -19.16 16.43 17.34
C ASP A 139 -18.12 17.51 17.73
N THR A 140 -18.21 18.05 18.95
CA THR A 140 -17.19 18.98 19.46
C THR A 140 -15.83 18.35 19.63
N ALA A 141 -15.78 17.11 20.12
CA ALA A 141 -14.53 16.34 20.19
C ALA A 141 -13.98 16.04 18.79
N ALA A 142 -14.85 15.71 17.84
CA ALA A 142 -14.48 15.49 16.44
C ALA A 142 -13.81 16.73 15.84
N ALA A 143 -14.43 17.92 15.98
CA ALA A 143 -13.89 19.16 15.45
C ALA A 143 -12.51 19.49 16.04
N ARG A 144 -12.35 19.34 17.37
CA ARG A 144 -11.08 19.58 18.07
C ARG A 144 -9.99 18.63 17.61
N VAL A 145 -10.26 17.33 17.59
CA VAL A 145 -9.26 16.33 17.22
C VAL A 145 -8.83 16.46 15.76
N VAL A 146 -9.77 16.70 14.84
CA VAL A 146 -9.44 16.92 13.43
C VAL A 146 -8.62 18.22 13.24
N ASP A 147 -8.87 19.26 14.01
CA ASP A 147 -8.07 20.47 14.01
C ASP A 147 -6.62 20.20 14.49
N GLU A 148 -6.46 19.42 15.57
CA GLU A 148 -5.14 18.98 16.06
C GLU A 148 -4.38 18.15 15.00
N VAL A 149 -5.06 17.23 14.31
CA VAL A 149 -4.50 16.41 13.21
C VAL A 149 -4.02 17.31 12.06
N ALA A 150 -4.81 18.31 11.66
CA ALA A 150 -4.44 19.26 10.61
C ALA A 150 -3.21 20.10 11.00
N ARG A 151 -3.19 20.65 12.23
CA ARG A 151 -2.06 21.46 12.73
C ARG A 151 -0.77 20.64 12.83
N ALA A 152 -0.87 19.36 13.20
CA ALA A 152 0.27 18.45 13.26
C ALA A 152 0.75 17.98 11.86
N ARG A 153 0.03 18.34 10.77
CA ARG A 153 0.35 18.01 9.39
C ARG A 153 0.34 16.51 9.10
N TYR A 154 -0.61 15.80 9.69
CA TYR A 154 -0.96 14.48 9.19
C TYR A 154 -1.62 14.59 7.82
N ASP A 155 -1.48 13.54 6.99
CA ASP A 155 -2.04 13.52 5.63
C ASP A 155 -3.50 13.04 5.63
N PHE A 156 -3.87 12.24 6.64
CA PHE A 156 -5.17 11.57 6.74
C PHE A 156 -5.74 11.61 8.15
N VAL A 157 -7.07 11.54 8.22
CA VAL A 157 -7.80 11.13 9.41
C VAL A 157 -8.16 9.64 9.27
N LYS A 158 -7.80 8.81 10.26
CA LYS A 158 -8.15 7.38 10.31
C LYS A 158 -9.34 7.18 11.26
N THR A 159 -10.51 6.88 10.71
CA THR A 159 -11.70 6.46 11.49
C THR A 159 -11.61 4.99 11.86
N TYR A 160 -12.16 4.65 13.03
CA TYR A 160 -12.10 3.29 13.56
C TYR A 160 -13.45 2.90 14.21
N ASP A 161 -13.46 1.82 14.99
CA ASP A 161 -14.67 1.18 15.50
C ASP A 161 -15.43 2.01 16.55
N GLY A 162 -16.74 1.73 16.67
CA GLY A 162 -17.60 2.24 17.73
C GLY A 162 -18.03 3.70 17.59
N LEU A 163 -17.66 4.40 16.51
CA LEU A 163 -18.16 5.76 16.24
C LEU A 163 -19.67 5.77 16.03
N SER A 164 -20.37 6.73 16.62
CA SER A 164 -21.78 6.98 16.28
C SER A 164 -21.90 7.57 14.87
N PRO A 165 -23.07 7.44 14.21
CA PRO A 165 -23.32 8.06 12.90
C PRO A 165 -23.11 9.58 12.91
N GLU A 166 -23.47 10.28 13.99
CA GLU A 166 -23.29 11.72 14.15
C GLU A 166 -21.81 12.07 14.21
N THR A 167 -21.08 11.44 15.14
CA THR A 167 -19.63 11.67 15.32
C THR A 167 -18.84 11.33 14.06
N TYR A 168 -19.19 10.23 13.37
CA TYR A 168 -18.55 9.86 12.11
C TYR A 168 -18.73 10.94 11.04
N ARG A 169 -19.97 11.43 10.85
CA ARG A 169 -20.27 12.52 9.92
C ARG A 169 -19.52 13.80 10.28
N ALA A 170 -19.46 14.13 11.58
CA ALA A 170 -18.72 15.30 12.06
C ALA A 170 -17.22 15.19 11.73
N ILE A 171 -16.58 14.04 11.98
CA ILE A 171 -15.17 13.79 11.62
C ILE A 171 -14.96 14.02 10.12
N VAL A 172 -15.75 13.38 9.24
CA VAL A 172 -15.59 13.49 7.79
C VAL A 172 -15.83 14.94 7.32
N SER A 173 -16.83 15.62 7.86
CA SER A 173 -17.14 17.03 7.53
C SER A 173 -16.00 17.96 7.94
N GLU A 174 -15.48 17.82 9.17
CA GLU A 174 -14.39 18.66 9.68
C GLU A 174 -13.06 18.41 8.96
N ALA A 175 -12.76 17.16 8.61
CA ALA A 175 -11.60 16.81 7.81
C ALA A 175 -11.66 17.49 6.42
N ARG A 176 -12.80 17.40 5.75
CA ARG A 176 -13.01 18.04 4.43
C ARG A 176 -12.82 19.56 4.48
N LYS A 177 -13.30 20.24 5.51
CA LYS A 177 -13.10 21.69 5.70
C LYS A 177 -11.63 22.07 5.79
N ARG A 178 -10.76 21.15 6.22
CA ARG A 178 -9.31 21.36 6.40
C ARG A 178 -8.48 20.74 5.28
N GLY A 179 -9.10 20.20 4.24
CA GLY A 179 -8.41 19.56 3.13
C GLY A 179 -7.73 18.22 3.49
N LEU A 180 -8.13 17.60 4.62
CA LEU A 180 -7.62 16.29 5.02
C LEU A 180 -8.44 15.19 4.36
N LEU A 181 -7.76 14.15 3.92
CA LEU A 181 -8.39 12.92 3.46
C LEU A 181 -8.85 12.08 4.67
N VAL A 182 -9.93 11.32 4.49
CA VAL A 182 -10.48 10.42 5.51
C VAL A 182 -10.47 8.99 5.00
N THR A 183 -9.95 8.10 5.80
CA THR A 183 -9.95 6.66 5.55
C THR A 183 -10.32 5.90 6.81
N GLY A 184 -10.71 4.64 6.71
CA GLY A 184 -10.88 3.84 7.92
C GLY A 184 -11.86 2.68 7.79
N HIS A 185 -12.25 2.21 8.96
CA HIS A 185 -13.19 1.12 9.12
C HIS A 185 -14.63 1.57 8.92
N ILE A 186 -15.50 0.61 8.64
CA ILE A 186 -16.94 0.77 8.74
C ILE A 186 -17.33 0.53 10.20
N ALA A 187 -17.45 1.58 11.00
CA ALA A 187 -17.95 1.45 12.36
C ALA A 187 -19.36 0.80 12.34
N ALA A 188 -19.56 -0.25 13.13
CA ALA A 188 -20.82 -1.01 13.10
C ALA A 188 -22.09 -0.16 13.27
N PRO A 189 -22.12 0.87 14.16
CA PRO A 189 -23.30 1.74 14.28
C PRO A 189 -23.55 2.61 13.04
N VAL A 190 -22.53 2.89 12.22
CA VAL A 190 -22.62 3.71 11.00
C VAL A 190 -23.11 2.87 9.82
N GLY A 191 -22.57 1.65 9.67
CA GLY A 191 -22.85 0.77 8.55
C GLY A 191 -22.38 1.34 7.21
N LEU A 192 -22.42 0.52 6.15
CA LEU A 192 -21.96 0.94 4.83
C LEU A 192 -22.75 2.12 4.26
N ALA A 193 -24.08 2.12 4.44
CA ALA A 193 -24.93 3.21 3.94
C ALA A 193 -24.59 4.57 4.59
N GLY A 194 -24.31 4.58 5.90
CA GLY A 194 -23.89 5.79 6.61
C GLY A 194 -22.50 6.27 6.17
N VAL A 195 -21.57 5.34 5.93
CA VAL A 195 -20.23 5.66 5.38
C VAL A 195 -20.35 6.26 3.98
N VAL A 196 -21.16 5.67 3.10
CA VAL A 196 -21.40 6.17 1.73
C VAL A 196 -22.03 7.56 1.78
N ALA A 197 -23.00 7.80 2.67
CA ALA A 197 -23.62 9.11 2.83
C ALA A 197 -22.63 10.19 3.32
N ALA A 198 -21.67 9.84 4.17
CA ALA A 198 -20.64 10.75 4.67
C ALA A 198 -19.53 11.02 3.63
N ARG A 199 -19.29 10.09 2.70
CA ARG A 199 -18.28 10.18 1.61
C ARG A 199 -16.84 10.39 2.13
N PRO A 200 -16.26 9.45 2.90
CA PRO A 200 -14.81 9.43 3.13
C PRO A 200 -14.08 9.15 1.81
N ASN A 201 -12.75 9.23 1.80
CA ASN A 201 -11.95 8.99 0.59
C ASN A 201 -11.73 7.51 0.33
N SER A 202 -11.52 6.68 1.37
CA SER A 202 -11.43 5.23 1.22
C SER A 202 -11.99 4.45 2.41
N ILE A 203 -12.31 3.19 2.15
CA ILE A 203 -12.67 2.18 3.14
C ILE A 203 -11.57 1.12 3.13
N GLU A 204 -11.12 0.76 4.32
CA GLU A 204 -10.16 -0.30 4.53
C GLU A 204 -10.88 -1.65 4.73
N HIS A 205 -10.27 -2.74 4.24
CA HIS A 205 -10.74 -4.13 4.44
C HIS A 205 -12.05 -4.48 3.71
N ALA A 206 -11.93 -5.09 2.53
CA ALA A 206 -13.09 -5.53 1.74
C ALA A 206 -14.01 -6.49 2.51
N GLN A 207 -13.44 -7.28 3.44
CA GLN A 207 -14.22 -8.17 4.29
C GLN A 207 -15.18 -7.40 5.21
N MET A 208 -14.79 -6.24 5.75
CA MET A 208 -15.66 -5.39 6.57
C MET A 208 -16.82 -4.81 5.75
N ILE A 209 -16.58 -4.49 4.47
CA ILE A 209 -17.63 -4.06 3.54
C ILE A 209 -18.66 -5.16 3.39
N LEU A 210 -18.21 -6.38 3.14
CA LEU A 210 -19.09 -7.54 3.00
C LEU A 210 -19.90 -7.82 4.27
N GLU A 211 -19.23 -7.81 5.43
CA GLU A 211 -19.86 -8.03 6.73
C GLU A 211 -20.90 -6.98 7.10
N SER A 212 -20.67 -5.73 6.74
CA SER A 212 -21.60 -4.63 7.06
C SER A 212 -22.93 -4.74 6.32
N VAL A 213 -23.00 -5.52 5.23
CA VAL A 213 -24.22 -5.69 4.40
C VAL A 213 -24.88 -7.06 4.62
N GLY A 214 -24.10 -8.10 4.86
CA GLY A 214 -24.61 -9.47 4.94
C GLY A 214 -24.20 -10.23 6.22
N GLY A 215 -23.49 -9.56 7.14
CA GLY A 215 -22.98 -10.22 8.35
C GLY A 215 -21.93 -11.29 8.04
N HIS A 216 -21.75 -12.20 8.99
CA HIS A 216 -20.74 -13.26 8.86
C HIS A 216 -21.10 -14.33 7.81
N ASP A 217 -22.34 -14.41 7.37
CA ASP A 217 -22.83 -15.37 6.37
C ASP A 217 -23.16 -14.68 5.03
N ALA A 218 -22.56 -13.49 4.81
CA ALA A 218 -22.72 -12.76 3.57
C ALA A 218 -22.45 -13.63 2.34
N ASP A 219 -23.28 -13.47 1.35
CA ASP A 219 -23.27 -14.18 0.07
C ASP A 219 -22.93 -13.25 -1.12
N SER A 220 -22.97 -13.78 -2.33
CA SER A 220 -22.74 -13.00 -3.53
C SER A 220 -23.76 -11.87 -3.72
N ALA A 221 -25.00 -12.05 -3.26
CA ALA A 221 -26.01 -10.99 -3.32
C ALA A 221 -25.67 -9.83 -2.36
N ALA A 222 -25.12 -10.12 -1.18
CA ALA A 222 -24.58 -9.09 -0.27
C ALA A 222 -23.42 -8.33 -0.90
N ALA A 223 -22.49 -9.03 -1.59
CA ALA A 223 -21.40 -8.39 -2.31
C ALA A 223 -21.90 -7.47 -3.44
N ILE A 224 -22.92 -7.91 -4.18
CA ILE A 224 -23.56 -7.08 -5.23
C ILE A 224 -24.17 -5.82 -4.60
N ARG A 225 -24.95 -5.95 -3.54
CA ARG A 225 -25.56 -4.80 -2.86
C ARG A 225 -24.51 -3.83 -2.32
N ALA A 226 -23.41 -4.35 -1.78
CA ALA A 226 -22.31 -3.50 -1.28
C ALA A 226 -21.68 -2.66 -2.41
N VAL A 227 -21.39 -3.29 -3.55
CA VAL A 227 -20.82 -2.60 -4.71
C VAL A 227 -21.82 -1.59 -5.31
N ASP A 228 -23.10 -1.93 -5.37
CA ASP A 228 -24.15 -1.03 -5.87
C ASP A 228 -24.28 0.23 -4.98
N LEU A 229 -24.13 0.09 -3.65
CA LEU A 229 -24.07 1.22 -2.71
C LEU A 229 -22.84 2.11 -2.94
N LEU A 230 -21.69 1.51 -3.23
CA LEU A 230 -20.42 2.22 -3.42
C LEU A 230 -20.30 2.88 -4.80
N LYS A 231 -21.03 2.36 -5.79
CA LYS A 231 -20.96 2.84 -7.17
C LYS A 231 -21.28 4.34 -7.27
N GLY A 232 -20.39 5.11 -7.90
CA GLY A 232 -20.53 6.55 -8.06
C GLY A 232 -20.35 7.39 -6.80
N SER A 233 -19.99 6.77 -5.65
CA SER A 233 -19.73 7.51 -4.41
C SER A 233 -18.41 8.27 -4.41
N GLY A 234 -17.45 7.87 -5.26
CA GLY A 234 -16.06 8.36 -5.24
C GLY A 234 -15.20 7.73 -4.15
N ILE A 235 -15.73 6.76 -3.38
CA ILE A 235 -14.99 6.09 -2.31
C ILE A 235 -14.15 4.96 -2.91
N TRP A 236 -12.87 4.92 -2.51
CA TRP A 236 -11.93 3.88 -2.87
C TRP A 236 -11.94 2.73 -1.87
N ILE A 237 -11.42 1.57 -2.26
CA ILE A 237 -11.29 0.40 -1.38
C ILE A 237 -9.82 0.00 -1.30
N VAL A 238 -9.34 -0.25 -0.07
CA VAL A 238 -8.09 -0.95 0.20
C VAL A 238 -8.44 -2.34 0.73
N PRO A 239 -8.40 -3.39 -0.13
CA PRO A 239 -9.03 -4.66 0.19
C PRO A 239 -8.35 -5.42 1.32
N THR A 240 -7.02 -5.37 1.41
CA THR A 240 -6.20 -6.17 2.34
C THR A 240 -6.57 -7.65 2.34
N LEU A 241 -6.76 -8.22 1.15
CA LEU A 241 -7.18 -9.62 0.99
C LEU A 241 -6.21 -10.57 1.66
N ALA A 242 -4.90 -10.36 1.43
CA ALA A 242 -3.84 -11.19 1.98
C ALA A 242 -3.85 -11.22 3.51
N ALA A 243 -4.15 -10.09 4.19
CA ALA A 243 -4.23 -10.05 5.66
C ALA A 243 -5.34 -10.94 6.21
N TYR A 244 -6.53 -10.86 5.62
CA TYR A 244 -7.66 -11.69 6.06
C TYR A 244 -7.50 -13.17 5.70
N GLU A 245 -6.88 -13.46 4.56
CA GLU A 245 -6.51 -14.83 4.20
C GLU A 245 -5.47 -15.39 5.19
N ALA A 246 -4.45 -14.60 5.55
CA ALA A 246 -3.45 -14.96 6.53
C ALA A 246 -4.04 -15.17 7.94
N LEU A 247 -4.95 -14.31 8.39
CA LEU A 247 -5.68 -14.49 9.64
C LEU A 247 -6.50 -15.78 9.67
N ASN A 248 -7.11 -16.15 8.53
CA ASN A 248 -7.78 -17.44 8.41
C ASN A 248 -6.79 -18.60 8.53
N LEU A 249 -5.59 -18.51 7.92
CA LEU A 249 -4.55 -19.54 8.02
C LEU A 249 -4.09 -19.78 9.46
N MET A 250 -4.07 -18.74 10.34
CA MET A 250 -3.71 -18.91 11.76
C MET A 250 -4.58 -19.94 12.49
N ARG A 251 -5.74 -20.25 11.95
CA ARG A 251 -6.71 -21.19 12.49
C ARG A 251 -6.73 -22.53 11.76
N THR A 252 -5.80 -22.74 10.84
CA THR A 252 -5.77 -23.96 10.00
C THR A 252 -4.44 -24.70 10.14
N SER A 253 -4.42 -25.95 9.64
CA SER A 253 -3.22 -26.78 9.53
C SER A 253 -2.14 -26.16 8.63
N ASP A 254 -2.54 -25.29 7.69
CA ASP A 254 -1.67 -24.75 6.64
C ASP A 254 -0.78 -23.59 7.16
N MET A 255 -1.05 -23.09 8.38
CA MET A 255 -0.23 -22.09 9.05
C MET A 255 1.26 -22.47 9.08
N GLN A 256 1.57 -23.77 9.31
CA GLN A 256 2.95 -24.24 9.43
C GLN A 256 3.73 -24.09 8.13
N GLU A 257 3.10 -24.26 6.97
CA GLU A 257 3.71 -24.04 5.67
C GLU A 257 4.08 -22.55 5.51
N ARG A 258 3.16 -21.65 5.85
CA ARG A 258 3.39 -20.21 5.82
C ARG A 258 4.56 -19.79 6.70
N LEU A 259 4.66 -20.34 7.92
CA LEU A 259 5.76 -20.06 8.86
C LEU A 259 7.14 -20.55 8.41
N ARG A 260 7.22 -21.46 7.43
CA ARG A 260 8.49 -21.94 6.84
C ARG A 260 9.01 -21.05 5.72
N ARG A 261 8.26 -20.06 5.28
CA ARG A 261 8.70 -19.16 4.20
C ARG A 261 9.93 -18.38 4.65
N PRO A 262 10.91 -18.14 3.74
CA PRO A 262 12.19 -17.50 4.07
C PRO A 262 12.04 -16.13 4.72
N GLU A 263 11.06 -15.34 4.30
CA GLU A 263 10.80 -14.00 4.85
C GLU A 263 10.39 -14.00 6.32
N MET A 264 9.93 -15.12 6.86
CA MET A 264 9.64 -15.24 8.29
C MET A 264 10.87 -15.04 9.17
N ALA A 265 12.08 -15.16 8.62
CA ALA A 265 13.32 -14.83 9.31
C ALA A 265 13.44 -13.35 9.68
N TYR A 266 12.72 -12.48 8.96
CA TYR A 266 12.71 -11.03 9.21
C TYR A 266 11.69 -10.59 10.26
N VAL A 267 10.91 -11.51 10.82
CA VAL A 267 9.94 -11.21 11.88
C VAL A 267 10.61 -11.32 13.23
N ASP A 268 10.56 -10.27 14.02
CA ASP A 268 11.11 -10.27 15.37
C ASP A 268 10.34 -11.19 16.32
N SER A 269 10.96 -11.54 17.45
CA SER A 269 10.42 -12.50 18.39
C SER A 269 9.13 -12.00 19.07
N SER A 270 8.99 -10.71 19.32
CA SER A 270 7.82 -10.12 19.97
C SER A 270 6.62 -10.12 19.03
N THR A 271 6.81 -9.73 17.78
CA THR A 271 5.78 -9.83 16.73
C THR A 271 5.34 -11.28 16.52
N ARG A 272 6.30 -12.21 16.45
CA ARG A 272 5.98 -13.64 16.32
C ARG A 272 5.21 -14.17 17.53
N ALA A 273 5.58 -13.78 18.75
CA ALA A 273 4.85 -14.15 19.95
C ALA A 273 3.42 -13.60 19.96
N TRP A 274 3.24 -12.35 19.52
CA TRP A 274 1.92 -11.76 19.37
C TRP A 274 1.07 -12.51 18.33
N TRP A 275 1.63 -12.91 17.19
CA TRP A 275 0.93 -13.71 16.20
C TRP A 275 0.41 -15.03 16.77
N MET A 276 1.24 -15.70 17.60
CA MET A 276 0.85 -16.97 18.20
C MET A 276 -0.38 -16.88 19.10
N GLY A 277 -0.72 -15.70 19.62
CA GLY A 277 -1.98 -15.46 20.35
C GLY A 277 -3.25 -15.60 19.52
N PHE A 278 -3.17 -15.63 18.19
CA PHE A 278 -4.30 -15.87 17.29
C PHE A 278 -4.48 -17.35 16.90
N ARG A 279 -3.53 -18.20 17.30
CA ARG A 279 -3.56 -19.62 17.00
C ARG A 279 -4.68 -20.32 17.79
N VAL A 280 -5.26 -21.35 17.19
CA VAL A 280 -6.18 -22.27 17.86
C VAL A 280 -5.43 -23.54 18.31
N ASP A 281 -5.88 -24.16 19.40
CA ASP A 281 -5.21 -25.35 19.95
C ASP A 281 -5.32 -26.58 19.05
N THR A 282 -6.44 -26.71 18.31
CA THR A 282 -6.70 -27.80 17.40
C THR A 282 -6.94 -27.28 15.98
N PRO A 283 -5.87 -26.96 15.22
CA PRO A 283 -6.01 -26.48 13.86
C PRO A 283 -6.57 -27.60 12.95
N ALA A 284 -7.51 -27.23 12.10
CA ALA A 284 -8.13 -28.10 11.10
C ALA A 284 -7.98 -27.47 9.71
N PRO A 285 -8.19 -28.23 8.61
CA PRO A 285 -8.29 -27.62 7.29
C PRO A 285 -9.34 -26.50 7.25
N ALA A 286 -9.13 -25.51 6.36
CA ALA A 286 -10.07 -24.41 6.22
C ALA A 286 -11.48 -24.92 5.94
N SER A 287 -12.44 -24.51 6.77
CA SER A 287 -13.84 -24.94 6.66
C SER A 287 -14.45 -24.42 5.33
N PRO A 288 -15.49 -25.10 4.80
CA PRO A 288 -16.21 -24.62 3.62
C PRO A 288 -16.73 -23.18 3.78
N ARG A 289 -17.08 -22.78 5.00
CA ARG A 289 -17.50 -21.39 5.31
C ARG A 289 -16.36 -20.39 5.14
N GLN A 290 -15.16 -20.71 5.65
CA GLN A 290 -13.97 -19.86 5.48
C GLN A 290 -13.58 -19.72 4.00
N GLN A 291 -13.56 -20.83 3.26
CA GLN A 291 -13.27 -20.85 1.82
C GLN A 291 -14.28 -20.00 1.03
N ARG A 292 -15.58 -20.19 1.31
CA ARG A 292 -16.65 -19.39 0.69
C ARG A 292 -16.44 -17.89 0.97
N ARG A 293 -16.10 -17.52 2.20
CA ARG A 293 -15.91 -16.12 2.58
C ARG A 293 -14.77 -15.47 1.78
N VAL A 294 -13.63 -16.15 1.62
CA VAL A 294 -12.54 -15.69 0.77
C VAL A 294 -13.03 -15.48 -0.66
N MET A 295 -13.72 -16.46 -1.25
CA MET A 295 -14.25 -16.36 -2.61
C MET A 295 -15.22 -15.18 -2.79
N ILE A 296 -16.13 -14.95 -1.84
CA ILE A 296 -17.10 -13.86 -1.93
C ILE A 296 -16.42 -12.50 -1.73
N THR A 297 -15.41 -12.39 -0.86
CA THR A 297 -14.64 -11.16 -0.70
C THR A 297 -13.86 -10.83 -1.98
N ARG A 298 -13.22 -11.82 -2.60
CA ARG A 298 -12.57 -11.66 -3.90
C ARG A 298 -13.55 -11.25 -4.99
N PHE A 299 -14.74 -11.88 -5.04
CA PHE A 299 -15.82 -11.50 -5.95
C PHE A 299 -16.27 -10.04 -5.77
N LEU A 300 -16.39 -9.56 -4.50
CA LEU A 300 -16.69 -8.15 -4.22
C LEU A 300 -15.65 -7.24 -4.85
N VAL A 301 -14.34 -7.54 -4.66
CA VAL A 301 -13.24 -6.72 -5.19
C VAL A 301 -13.24 -6.70 -6.71
N GLN A 302 -13.40 -7.87 -7.36
CA GLN A 302 -13.52 -7.96 -8.82
C GLN A 302 -14.67 -7.11 -9.35
N ARG A 303 -15.85 -7.25 -8.72
CA ARG A 303 -17.04 -6.50 -9.11
C ARG A 303 -16.87 -5.00 -8.88
N ALA A 304 -16.26 -4.60 -7.78
CA ALA A 304 -15.98 -3.19 -7.49
C ALA A 304 -15.10 -2.58 -8.58
N TRP A 305 -14.01 -3.26 -8.95
CA TRP A 305 -13.16 -2.83 -10.06
C TRP A 305 -13.95 -2.70 -11.37
N ALA A 306 -14.74 -3.72 -11.72
CA ALA A 306 -15.57 -3.72 -12.95
C ALA A 306 -16.61 -2.60 -12.97
N GLN A 307 -17.03 -2.07 -11.84
CA GLN A 307 -17.93 -0.91 -11.72
C GLN A 307 -17.18 0.43 -11.60
N GLY A 308 -15.86 0.46 -11.80
CA GLY A 308 -15.04 1.66 -11.77
C GLY A 308 -14.76 2.20 -10.35
N ILE A 309 -14.97 1.41 -9.31
CA ILE A 309 -14.56 1.76 -7.96
C ILE A 309 -13.04 1.58 -7.86
N GLY A 310 -12.34 2.60 -7.39
CA GLY A 310 -10.89 2.57 -7.23
C GLY A 310 -10.45 1.53 -6.20
N ILE A 311 -9.45 0.72 -6.56
CA ILE A 311 -8.82 -0.28 -5.69
C ILE A 311 -7.35 0.09 -5.49
N LEU A 312 -6.90 0.03 -4.25
CA LEU A 312 -5.51 0.29 -3.84
C LEU A 312 -4.93 -0.96 -3.19
N ALA A 313 -3.75 -1.39 -3.61
CA ALA A 313 -3.05 -2.46 -2.92
C ALA A 313 -2.58 -1.99 -1.53
N GLY A 314 -2.85 -2.79 -0.50
CA GLY A 314 -2.45 -2.51 0.87
C GLY A 314 -2.46 -3.77 1.70
N THR A 315 -1.51 -3.92 2.65
CA THR A 315 -1.22 -5.20 3.29
C THR A 315 -1.75 -5.32 4.71
N ASP A 316 -1.90 -4.22 5.43
CA ASP A 316 -2.17 -4.23 6.87
C ASP A 316 -1.08 -4.96 7.68
N THR A 317 0.18 -4.90 7.21
CA THR A 317 1.32 -5.45 7.96
C THR A 317 1.60 -4.64 9.24
N PRO A 318 2.06 -5.29 10.31
CA PRO A 318 2.50 -6.67 10.48
C PRO A 318 1.45 -7.62 11.09
N ASN A 319 0.21 -7.60 10.63
CA ASN A 319 -0.80 -8.58 11.06
C ASN A 319 -0.27 -10.03 11.00
N PRO A 320 -0.90 -11.01 11.69
CA PRO A 320 -0.42 -12.38 11.72
C PRO A 320 -0.08 -12.95 10.34
N LEU A 321 1.13 -13.52 10.22
CA LEU A 321 1.73 -14.06 9.00
C LEU A 321 1.99 -13.03 7.88
N MET A 322 1.87 -11.72 8.18
CA MET A 322 2.13 -10.63 7.23
C MET A 322 3.47 -9.98 7.53
N VAL A 323 4.43 -10.15 6.62
CA VAL A 323 5.79 -9.62 6.77
C VAL A 323 5.93 -8.31 5.98
N PRO A 324 6.30 -7.19 6.62
CA PRO A 324 6.49 -5.91 5.93
C PRO A 324 7.35 -6.04 4.68
N GLY A 325 6.90 -5.46 3.57
CA GLY A 325 7.53 -5.55 2.27
C GLY A 325 7.09 -6.79 1.48
N TYR A 326 7.32 -7.97 2.01
CA TYR A 326 7.02 -9.23 1.33
C TYR A 326 5.52 -9.45 1.10
N SER A 327 4.71 -9.04 2.05
CA SER A 327 3.27 -9.26 2.00
C SER A 327 2.54 -8.39 0.98
N LEU A 328 3.16 -7.33 0.44
CA LEU A 328 2.57 -6.62 -0.70
C LEU A 328 2.44 -7.56 -1.91
N HIS A 329 3.45 -8.40 -2.15
CA HIS A 329 3.35 -9.38 -3.24
C HIS A 329 2.26 -10.43 -3.00
N ASP A 330 1.97 -10.78 -1.74
CA ASP A 330 0.85 -11.66 -1.42
C ASP A 330 -0.50 -10.99 -1.69
N GLU A 331 -0.61 -9.68 -1.41
CA GLU A 331 -1.81 -8.89 -1.76
C GLU A 331 -1.98 -8.78 -3.27
N LEU A 332 -0.89 -8.56 -4.02
CA LEU A 332 -0.93 -8.52 -5.48
C LEU A 332 -1.38 -9.87 -6.06
N ASP A 333 -0.86 -11.00 -5.54
CA ASP A 333 -1.30 -12.34 -5.93
C ASP A 333 -2.78 -12.57 -5.58
N ALA A 334 -3.25 -12.08 -4.43
CA ALA A 334 -4.65 -12.19 -4.02
C ALA A 334 -5.57 -11.36 -4.94
N LEU A 335 -5.13 -10.18 -5.39
CA LEU A 335 -5.86 -9.35 -6.36
C LEU A 335 -5.92 -10.01 -7.74
N GLU A 336 -4.82 -10.64 -8.23
CA GLU A 336 -4.84 -11.45 -9.45
C GLU A 336 -5.81 -12.63 -9.28
N GLY A 337 -5.73 -13.33 -8.14
CA GLY A 337 -6.66 -14.40 -7.78
C GLY A 337 -8.12 -13.96 -7.60
N ALA A 338 -8.38 -12.68 -7.40
CA ALA A 338 -9.71 -12.10 -7.45
C ALA A 338 -10.19 -11.81 -8.87
N GLY A 339 -9.33 -11.98 -9.90
CA GLY A 339 -9.69 -11.82 -11.31
C GLY A 339 -9.29 -10.47 -11.92
N LEU A 340 -8.45 -9.68 -11.27
CA LEU A 340 -7.85 -8.51 -11.89
C LEU A 340 -6.73 -8.95 -12.85
N THR A 341 -6.56 -8.25 -13.99
CA THR A 341 -5.42 -8.48 -14.87
C THR A 341 -4.13 -8.02 -14.19
N ARG A 342 -2.97 -8.55 -14.59
CA ARG A 342 -1.67 -8.15 -14.04
C ARG A 342 -1.41 -6.65 -14.14
N TYR A 343 -1.80 -6.04 -15.26
CA TYR A 343 -1.75 -4.59 -15.39
C TYR A 343 -2.60 -3.87 -14.34
N GLN A 344 -3.84 -4.33 -14.12
CA GLN A 344 -4.74 -3.75 -13.11
C GLN A 344 -4.20 -3.93 -11.69
N VAL A 345 -3.60 -5.10 -11.41
CA VAL A 345 -2.94 -5.39 -10.13
C VAL A 345 -1.78 -4.44 -9.90
N ILE A 346 -0.87 -4.28 -10.88
CA ILE A 346 0.27 -3.35 -10.77
C ILE A 346 -0.24 -1.90 -10.68
N ALA A 347 -1.30 -1.56 -11.41
CA ALA A 347 -1.91 -0.24 -11.36
C ALA A 347 -2.41 0.10 -9.94
N SER A 348 -2.98 -0.86 -9.19
CA SER A 348 -3.45 -0.64 -7.82
C SER A 348 -2.34 -0.24 -6.84
N ALA A 349 -1.09 -0.66 -7.12
CA ALA A 349 0.10 -0.34 -6.33
C ALA A 349 0.96 0.78 -6.94
N THR A 350 0.54 1.42 -8.04
CA THR A 350 1.33 2.45 -8.73
C THR A 350 0.48 3.65 -9.15
N VAL A 351 -0.05 3.65 -10.37
CA VAL A 351 -0.81 4.78 -10.93
C VAL A 351 -2.08 5.07 -10.13
N LYS A 352 -2.77 4.05 -9.63
CA LYS A 352 -3.97 4.23 -8.80
C LYS A 352 -3.66 4.81 -7.43
N ALA A 353 -2.53 4.44 -6.83
CA ALA A 353 -2.06 5.08 -5.60
C ALA A 353 -1.72 6.56 -5.83
N ALA A 354 -1.09 6.90 -6.96
CA ALA A 354 -0.82 8.29 -7.32
C ALA A 354 -2.11 9.07 -7.58
N GLU A 355 -3.08 8.50 -8.29
CA GLU A 355 -4.41 9.09 -8.56
C GLU A 355 -5.15 9.38 -7.24
N TYR A 356 -5.19 8.41 -6.32
CA TYR A 356 -5.83 8.57 -5.03
C TYR A 356 -5.22 9.70 -4.19
N MET A 357 -3.91 9.91 -4.29
CA MET A 357 -3.18 10.95 -3.58
C MET A 357 -3.17 12.32 -4.29
N GLY A 358 -3.75 12.42 -5.48
CA GLY A 358 -3.67 13.64 -6.31
C GLY A 358 -2.26 13.92 -6.83
N TRP A 359 -1.45 12.88 -7.04
CA TRP A 359 -0.06 12.97 -7.50
C TRP A 359 0.15 12.51 -8.94
N GLU A 360 -0.90 12.46 -9.75
CA GLU A 360 -0.87 11.94 -11.13
C GLU A 360 0.15 12.67 -12.01
N GLN A 361 0.34 13.96 -11.73
CA GLN A 361 1.33 14.78 -12.46
C GLN A 361 2.77 14.57 -11.95
N GLU A 362 2.94 13.91 -10.79
CA GLU A 362 4.24 13.78 -10.13
C GLU A 362 4.76 12.35 -10.02
N ALA A 363 3.88 11.33 -10.02
CA ALA A 363 4.25 9.95 -9.71
C ALA A 363 3.35 8.93 -10.42
N GLY A 364 3.59 7.65 -10.16
CA GLY A 364 2.74 6.53 -10.59
C GLY A 364 3.02 6.01 -12.00
N THR A 365 3.82 6.72 -12.80
CA THR A 365 4.22 6.28 -14.16
C THR A 365 5.68 6.61 -14.45
N VAL A 366 6.31 5.85 -15.38
CA VAL A 366 7.67 6.13 -15.87
C VAL A 366 7.56 7.09 -17.05
N THR A 367 7.36 8.37 -16.75
CA THR A 367 7.13 9.43 -17.74
C THR A 367 8.00 10.63 -17.41
N ALA A 368 8.52 11.32 -18.44
CA ALA A 368 9.33 12.53 -18.27
C ALA A 368 8.63 13.58 -17.38
N GLY A 369 9.39 14.23 -16.51
CA GLY A 369 8.93 15.20 -15.53
C GLY A 369 8.52 14.61 -14.17
N LYS A 370 8.14 13.34 -14.11
CA LYS A 370 7.71 12.67 -12.87
C LYS A 370 8.88 12.24 -11.99
N ARG A 371 8.59 12.02 -10.71
CA ARG A 371 9.58 11.51 -9.75
C ARG A 371 10.16 10.19 -10.23
N ALA A 372 11.44 10.04 -10.08
CA ALA A 372 12.17 8.82 -10.39
C ALA A 372 12.23 7.91 -9.14
N ASP A 373 11.06 7.55 -8.61
CA ASP A 373 10.91 6.45 -7.68
C ASP A 373 10.57 5.22 -8.51
N LEU A 374 11.60 4.40 -8.83
CA LEU A 374 11.52 3.33 -9.83
C LEU A 374 12.03 2.02 -9.24
N VAL A 375 11.43 0.91 -9.63
CA VAL A 375 11.93 -0.44 -9.31
C VAL A 375 12.42 -1.13 -10.57
N LEU A 376 13.56 -1.82 -10.46
CA LEU A 376 14.16 -2.65 -11.49
C LEU A 376 13.97 -4.11 -11.09
N VAL A 377 13.26 -4.88 -11.90
CA VAL A 377 12.97 -6.29 -11.65
C VAL A 377 13.48 -7.16 -12.77
N ARG A 378 13.80 -8.43 -12.47
CA ARG A 378 14.16 -9.43 -13.49
C ARG A 378 12.91 -10.08 -14.06
N GLY A 379 12.74 -9.97 -15.39
CA GLY A 379 11.60 -10.50 -16.13
C GLY A 379 10.52 -9.45 -16.37
N ASN A 380 9.39 -9.87 -16.96
CA ASN A 380 8.29 -9.01 -17.34
C ASN A 380 7.09 -9.22 -16.40
N PRO A 381 6.75 -8.24 -15.54
CA PRO A 381 5.64 -8.40 -14.59
C PRO A 381 4.24 -8.43 -15.25
N LEU A 382 4.10 -8.00 -16.50
CA LEU A 382 2.85 -8.17 -17.26
C LEU A 382 2.67 -9.60 -17.80
N GLU A 383 3.77 -10.38 -17.92
CA GLU A 383 3.73 -11.79 -18.30
C GLU A 383 3.71 -12.73 -17.09
N ASP A 384 4.43 -12.36 -16.02
CA ASP A 384 4.57 -13.12 -14.78
C ASP A 384 4.65 -12.17 -13.59
N LEU A 385 3.59 -12.09 -12.80
CA LEU A 385 3.52 -11.19 -11.64
C LEU A 385 4.63 -11.47 -10.61
N ALA A 386 5.11 -12.73 -10.52
CA ALA A 386 6.22 -13.10 -9.65
C ALA A 386 7.55 -12.42 -10.03
N ALA A 387 7.64 -11.79 -11.21
CA ALA A 387 8.78 -10.93 -11.57
C ALA A 387 8.98 -9.78 -10.56
N LEU A 388 7.89 -9.26 -9.97
CA LEU A 388 7.95 -8.20 -8.97
C LEU A 388 8.72 -8.60 -7.70
N ARG A 389 8.81 -9.90 -7.39
CA ARG A 389 9.60 -10.43 -6.25
C ARG A 389 11.11 -10.47 -6.55
N ARG A 390 11.51 -10.32 -7.82
CA ARG A 390 12.91 -10.39 -8.28
C ARG A 390 13.50 -8.98 -8.46
N VAL A 391 13.50 -8.21 -7.38
CA VAL A 391 14.03 -6.84 -7.35
C VAL A 391 15.55 -6.87 -7.49
N GLU A 392 16.11 -6.22 -8.50
CA GLU A 392 17.54 -6.11 -8.79
C GLU A 392 18.11 -4.73 -8.46
N GLY A 393 17.24 -3.76 -8.30
CA GLY A 393 17.60 -2.41 -7.88
C GLY A 393 16.41 -1.50 -7.71
N LEU A 394 16.66 -0.36 -7.11
CA LEU A 394 15.66 0.65 -6.84
C LEU A 394 16.26 2.04 -7.13
N VAL A 395 15.50 2.92 -7.75
CA VAL A 395 15.79 4.35 -7.74
C VAL A 395 14.82 5.00 -6.77
N LEU A 396 15.35 5.69 -5.77
CA LEU A 396 14.57 6.37 -4.74
C LEU A 396 15.08 7.80 -4.60
N ASN A 397 14.22 8.78 -4.85
CA ASN A 397 14.60 10.21 -4.88
C ASN A 397 15.85 10.46 -5.77
N GLY A 398 15.94 9.78 -6.93
CA GLY A 398 17.07 9.89 -7.86
C GLY A 398 18.34 9.13 -7.46
N ARG A 399 18.36 8.47 -6.29
CA ARG A 399 19.49 7.65 -5.84
C ARG A 399 19.27 6.19 -6.22
N TYR A 400 20.22 5.59 -6.91
CA TYR A 400 20.19 4.16 -7.21
C TYR A 400 20.71 3.33 -6.02
N LEU A 401 19.90 2.38 -5.60
CA LEU A 401 20.22 1.33 -4.64
C LEU A 401 20.28 0.00 -5.40
N SER A 402 21.46 -0.59 -5.46
CA SER A 402 21.63 -1.91 -6.08
C SER A 402 21.03 -3.02 -5.21
N ARG A 403 20.84 -4.22 -5.78
CA ARG A 403 20.44 -5.40 -5.02
C ARG A 403 21.33 -5.62 -3.79
N ARG A 404 22.64 -5.45 -3.95
CA ARG A 404 23.61 -5.56 -2.84
C ARG A 404 23.35 -4.56 -1.71
N ASP A 405 22.98 -3.30 -2.05
CA ASP A 405 22.66 -2.27 -1.09
C ASP A 405 21.37 -2.60 -0.33
N LEU A 406 20.36 -3.11 -1.04
CA LEU A 406 19.08 -3.55 -0.47
C LEU A 406 19.27 -4.74 0.48
N GLU A 407 20.03 -5.76 0.07
CA GLU A 407 20.35 -6.92 0.92
C GLU A 407 21.19 -6.53 2.15
N ALA A 408 22.13 -5.58 2.00
CA ALA A 408 22.90 -5.06 3.13
C ALA A 408 22.01 -4.32 4.14
N GLY A 409 20.95 -3.65 3.68
CA GLY A 409 19.92 -3.06 4.55
C GLY A 409 19.19 -4.10 5.38
N LEU A 410 18.79 -5.22 4.77
CA LEU A 410 18.10 -6.32 5.45
C LEU A 410 18.92 -6.99 6.54
N ARG A 411 20.25 -7.06 6.39
CA ARG A 411 21.16 -7.70 7.37
C ARG A 411 21.44 -6.88 8.62
N ARG A 412 21.06 -5.61 8.64
CA ARG A 412 21.27 -4.69 9.77
C ARG A 412 20.12 -4.67 10.78
N ARG A 413 19.16 -5.56 10.60
CA ARG A 413 18.04 -5.79 11.54
C ARG A 413 18.45 -6.54 12.79
#